data_a962a0951acc29d6c4f7683f880015da
#
_entry.id   a962a0951acc29d6c4f7683f880015da
#
_cell.length_a   1.000
_cell.length_b   1.000
_cell.length_c   1.000
_cell.angle_alpha   90.00
_cell.angle_beta   90.00
_cell.angle_gamma   90.00
#
_symmetry.space_group_name_H-M   'P 1'
#
loop_
_entity.id
_entity.type
_entity.pdbx_description
1 polymer ?
#
loop_
_entity_poly.entity_id
_entity_poly.type
_entity_poly.pdbx_seq_one_letter_code
_entity_poly.pdbx_strand_id
1 'polypeptide(L)'
;CNTGELIPIENEGILVCSNCSKYIPYLIENEKQSYKEPPKELCFYAYKRINHFKEILSQFQGKETTQIPEEVIDNIKIQIKKERISYNQLTYYKCKDILKKLGYNKHYEHINFIKDKLGIKPPVFLQEIESILHNLFMEIQHPYAKHCPNSRTNFLHYYYVLYKLLELLKETKYLDQI
;
A
#
# COMPACT_ATOMS: atom_id res chain seq x y z
N CYS A 1 0.98 7.81 32.21
CA CYS A 1 0.84 9.01 33.04
C CYS A 1 -0.44 8.92 33.84
N ASN A 2 -0.37 8.95 35.16
CA ASN A 2 -1.56 8.81 36.03
C ASN A 2 -2.23 10.14 36.36
N THR A 3 -1.79 11.24 35.76
CA THR A 3 -2.22 12.61 36.09
C THR A 3 -2.90 13.35 34.96
N GLY A 4 -2.91 12.80 33.75
CA GLY A 4 -3.53 13.41 32.58
C GLY A 4 -4.88 12.80 32.24
N GLU A 5 -5.78 13.59 31.66
CA GLU A 5 -7.05 13.14 31.10
C GLU A 5 -6.85 12.63 29.68
N LEU A 6 -7.61 11.60 29.29
CA LEU A 6 -7.59 11.06 27.94
C LEU A 6 -8.64 11.79 27.09
N ILE A 7 -8.21 12.51 26.08
CA ILE A 7 -9.07 13.26 25.16
C ILE A 7 -9.29 12.40 23.92
N PRO A 8 -10.55 12.06 23.56
CA PRO A 8 -10.84 11.31 22.35
C PRO A 8 -10.67 12.20 21.10
N ILE A 9 -9.92 11.72 20.14
CA ILE A 9 -9.84 12.26 18.79
C ILE A 9 -10.61 11.31 17.88
N GLU A 10 -11.91 11.55 17.74
CA GLU A 10 -12.83 10.67 17.01
C GLU A 10 -12.40 10.41 15.55
N ASN A 11 -11.91 11.45 14.87
CA ASN A 11 -11.48 11.37 13.47
C ASN A 11 -10.27 10.44 13.24
N GLU A 12 -9.50 10.16 14.29
CA GLU A 12 -8.30 9.33 14.22
C GLU A 12 -8.46 8.00 14.96
N GLY A 13 -9.54 7.83 15.73
CA GLY A 13 -9.78 6.63 16.53
C GLY A 13 -8.72 6.43 17.61
N ILE A 14 -8.26 7.53 18.23
CA ILE A 14 -7.26 7.51 19.28
C ILE A 14 -7.70 8.36 20.48
N LEU A 15 -7.23 7.95 21.66
CA LEU A 15 -7.26 8.76 22.88
C LEU A 15 -5.87 9.36 23.10
N VAL A 16 -5.78 10.66 23.32
CA VAL A 16 -4.52 11.36 23.61
C VAL A 16 -4.52 11.87 25.02
N CYS A 17 -3.46 11.60 25.77
CA CYS A 17 -3.29 12.11 27.11
C CYS A 17 -2.94 13.61 27.08
N SER A 18 -3.69 14.44 27.82
CA SER A 18 -3.51 15.90 27.90
C SER A 18 -2.14 16.33 28.44
N ASN A 19 -1.50 15.48 29.23
CA ASN A 19 -0.24 15.84 29.92
C ASN A 19 1.03 15.31 29.22
N CYS A 20 1.00 14.06 28.75
CA CYS A 20 2.20 13.43 28.19
C CYS A 20 2.09 13.12 26.68
N SER A 21 0.99 13.50 26.04
CA SER A 21 0.69 13.31 24.60
C SER A 21 0.77 11.84 24.14
N LYS A 22 0.79 10.88 25.07
CA LYS A 22 0.75 9.45 24.72
C LYS A 22 -0.63 9.13 24.18
N TYR A 23 -0.68 8.40 23.05
CA TYR A 23 -1.92 7.97 22.43
C TYR A 23 -2.18 6.48 22.66
N ILE A 24 -3.48 6.14 22.71
CA ILE A 24 -3.98 4.76 22.85
C ILE A 24 -5.04 4.56 21.76
N PRO A 25 -5.05 3.43 21.03
CA PRO A 25 -6.11 3.13 20.08
C PRO A 25 -7.47 3.12 20.80
N TYR A 26 -8.46 3.78 20.19
CA TYR A 26 -9.82 3.84 20.71
C TYR A 26 -10.79 3.25 19.70
N LEU A 27 -11.53 2.20 20.11
CA LEU A 27 -12.58 1.60 19.31
C LEU A 27 -13.91 2.29 19.67
N ILE A 28 -14.46 3.03 18.72
CA ILE A 28 -15.74 3.75 18.87
C ILE A 28 -16.94 2.78 18.98
N GLU A 29 -16.75 1.49 18.66
CA GLU A 29 -17.80 0.46 18.67
C GLU A 29 -18.41 0.19 20.06
N ASN A 30 -17.82 0.68 21.14
CA ASN A 30 -18.32 0.48 22.49
C ASN A 30 -19.46 1.43 22.89
N GLU A 31 -19.76 2.45 22.11
CA GLU A 31 -20.95 3.28 22.33
C GLU A 31 -22.18 2.57 21.75
N LYS A 32 -23.00 1.99 22.63
CA LYS A 32 -24.32 1.46 22.24
C LYS A 32 -25.15 2.62 21.69
N GLN A 33 -25.35 2.60 20.37
CA GLN A 33 -26.21 3.58 19.71
C GLN A 33 -27.62 3.53 20.33
N SER A 34 -28.11 4.68 20.72
CA SER A 34 -29.51 4.82 21.17
C SER A 34 -30.41 4.63 19.94
N TYR A 35 -31.46 3.82 20.06
CA TYR A 35 -32.47 3.59 19.00
C TYR A 35 -33.19 4.89 18.53
N LYS A 36 -32.98 6.01 19.23
CA LYS A 36 -33.59 7.31 18.92
C LYS A 36 -32.68 8.23 18.10
N GLU A 37 -31.40 7.87 17.92
CA GLU A 37 -30.46 8.66 17.13
C GLU A 37 -30.41 8.12 15.68
N PRO A 38 -30.40 9.01 14.66
CA PRO A 38 -30.19 8.55 13.31
C PRO A 38 -28.83 7.80 13.22
N PRO A 39 -28.73 6.72 12.44
CA PRO A 39 -27.48 5.97 12.32
C PRO A 39 -26.38 6.94 11.90
N LYS A 40 -25.37 7.10 12.77
CA LYS A 40 -24.15 7.83 12.39
C LYS A 40 -23.53 7.04 11.24
N GLU A 41 -23.51 7.62 10.05
CA GLU A 41 -22.72 7.09 8.94
C GLU A 41 -21.24 7.16 9.36
N LEU A 42 -20.74 6.09 9.94
CA LEU A 42 -19.33 5.94 10.23
C LEU A 42 -18.62 5.77 8.89
N CYS A 43 -17.96 6.81 8.45
CA CYS A 43 -17.06 6.73 7.32
C CYS A 43 -15.83 5.90 7.74
N PHE A 44 -15.91 4.58 7.56
CA PHE A 44 -14.86 3.63 7.96
C PHE A 44 -13.56 3.78 7.17
N TYR A 45 -13.58 4.54 6.09
CA TYR A 45 -12.41 4.76 5.24
C TYR A 45 -12.07 6.24 5.13
N ALA A 46 -11.07 6.68 5.89
CA ALA A 46 -10.39 7.94 5.64
C ALA A 46 -9.17 7.70 4.76
N TYR A 47 -9.10 8.37 3.61
CA TYR A 47 -7.90 8.32 2.78
C TYR A 47 -6.72 8.92 3.53
N LYS A 48 -5.79 8.06 3.95
CA LYS A 48 -4.51 8.46 4.52
C LYS A 48 -3.40 8.04 3.55
N ARG A 49 -2.48 8.93 3.25
CA ARG A 49 -1.32 8.63 2.37
C ARG A 49 -0.56 7.38 2.81
N ILE A 50 -0.45 7.18 4.12
CA ILE A 50 0.22 5.99 4.68
C ILE A 50 -0.51 4.69 4.32
N ASN A 51 -1.85 4.69 4.29
CA ASN A 51 -2.62 3.51 3.92
C ASN A 51 -2.36 3.14 2.45
N HIS A 52 -2.35 4.14 1.57
CA HIS A 52 -2.01 3.91 0.16
C HIS A 52 -0.55 3.45 -0.02
N PHE A 53 0.39 4.00 0.77
CA PHE A 53 1.76 3.51 0.75
C PHE A 53 1.86 2.03 1.20
N LYS A 54 1.09 1.62 2.22
CA LYS A 54 0.98 0.20 2.63
C LYS A 54 0.41 -0.68 1.52
N GLU A 55 -0.58 -0.18 0.78
CA GLU A 55 -1.13 -0.88 -0.39
C GLU A 55 -0.05 -1.10 -1.46
N ILE A 56 0.72 -0.07 -1.79
CA ILE A 56 1.84 -0.17 -2.73
C ILE A 56 2.89 -1.19 -2.27
N LEU A 57 3.24 -1.21 -0.98
CA LEU A 57 4.15 -2.22 -0.43
C LEU A 57 3.57 -3.64 -0.57
N SER A 58 2.28 -3.81 -0.32
CA SER A 58 1.59 -5.10 -0.50
C SER A 58 1.54 -5.52 -1.96
N GLN A 59 1.26 -4.60 -2.89
CA GLN A 59 1.29 -4.84 -4.33
C GLN A 59 2.69 -5.24 -4.81
N PHE A 60 3.72 -4.53 -4.35
CA PHE A 60 5.11 -4.85 -4.69
C PHE A 60 5.51 -6.24 -4.23
N GLN A 61 5.05 -6.67 -3.06
CA GLN A 61 5.30 -8.00 -2.50
C GLN A 61 4.33 -9.08 -3.00
N GLY A 62 3.33 -8.72 -3.81
CA GLY A 62 2.27 -9.66 -4.24
C GLY A 62 1.40 -10.21 -3.09
N LYS A 63 1.40 -9.53 -1.93
CA LYS A 63 0.63 -9.92 -0.72
C LYS A 63 -0.77 -9.31 -0.68
N GLU A 64 -1.29 -8.88 -1.80
CA GLU A 64 -2.61 -8.28 -1.87
C GLU A 64 -3.73 -9.34 -1.84
N THR A 65 -4.91 -8.92 -1.37
CA THR A 65 -6.12 -9.78 -1.31
C THR A 65 -7.01 -9.65 -2.54
N THR A 66 -6.49 -9.06 -3.61
CA THR A 66 -7.25 -8.80 -4.84
C THR A 66 -7.69 -10.10 -5.50
N GLN A 67 -8.97 -10.20 -5.83
CA GLN A 67 -9.50 -11.33 -6.57
C GLN A 67 -9.38 -11.07 -8.08
N ILE A 68 -8.48 -11.81 -8.73
CA ILE A 68 -8.36 -11.81 -10.19
C ILE A 68 -9.11 -13.02 -10.72
N PRO A 69 -10.01 -12.87 -11.70
CA PRO A 69 -10.70 -14.00 -12.31
C PRO A 69 -9.71 -15.03 -12.86
N GLU A 70 -10.00 -16.31 -12.66
CA GLU A 70 -9.14 -17.40 -13.14
C GLU A 70 -8.96 -17.38 -14.66
N GLU A 71 -10.00 -16.95 -15.38
CA GLU A 71 -9.96 -16.77 -16.83
C GLU A 71 -8.82 -15.85 -17.29
N VAL A 72 -8.56 -14.76 -16.53
CA VAL A 72 -7.47 -13.82 -16.85
C VAL A 72 -6.13 -14.52 -16.74
N ILE A 73 -5.94 -15.30 -15.65
CA ILE A 73 -4.70 -16.03 -15.40
C ILE A 73 -4.48 -17.09 -16.48
N ASP A 74 -5.53 -17.81 -16.88
CA ASP A 74 -5.44 -18.84 -17.91
C ASP A 74 -5.18 -18.25 -19.30
N ASN A 75 -5.78 -17.12 -19.64
CA ASN A 75 -5.47 -16.39 -20.86
C ASN A 75 -4.01 -15.93 -20.92
N ILE A 76 -3.47 -15.47 -19.77
CA ILE A 76 -2.06 -15.11 -19.65
C ILE A 76 -1.17 -16.35 -19.88
N LYS A 77 -1.48 -17.49 -19.25
CA LYS A 77 -0.73 -18.75 -19.47
C LYS A 77 -0.74 -19.19 -20.93
N ILE A 78 -1.89 -19.09 -21.59
CA ILE A 78 -2.01 -19.41 -23.02
C ILE A 78 -1.13 -18.47 -23.85
N GLN A 79 -1.14 -17.17 -23.55
CA GLN A 79 -0.34 -16.20 -24.29
C GLN A 79 1.16 -16.39 -24.08
N ILE A 80 1.60 -16.71 -22.86
CA ILE A 80 2.99 -17.06 -22.54
C ILE A 80 3.45 -18.27 -23.37
N LYS A 81 2.59 -19.32 -23.46
CA LYS A 81 2.85 -20.50 -24.28
C LYS A 81 2.94 -20.17 -25.77
N LYS A 82 2.03 -19.33 -26.30
CA LYS A 82 2.06 -18.87 -27.70
C LYS A 82 3.34 -18.11 -28.04
N GLU A 83 3.82 -17.27 -27.14
CA GLU A 83 5.05 -16.49 -27.32
C GLU A 83 6.33 -17.29 -26.98
N ARG A 84 6.18 -18.54 -26.53
CA ARG A 84 7.29 -19.44 -26.13
C ARG A 84 8.22 -18.80 -25.09
N ILE A 85 7.67 -18.02 -24.18
CA ILE A 85 8.42 -17.37 -23.10
C ILE A 85 8.54 -18.37 -21.94
N SER A 86 9.76 -18.58 -21.42
CA SER A 86 9.93 -19.33 -20.18
C SER A 86 9.56 -18.48 -18.96
N TYR A 87 9.01 -19.08 -17.91
CA TYR A 87 8.62 -18.36 -16.69
C TYR A 87 9.79 -17.60 -16.06
N ASN A 88 11.03 -18.10 -16.16
CA ASN A 88 12.23 -17.42 -15.65
C ASN A 88 12.57 -16.14 -16.40
N GLN A 89 12.09 -15.98 -17.63
CA GLN A 89 12.32 -14.80 -18.47
C GLN A 89 11.18 -13.81 -18.40
N LEU A 90 10.15 -14.08 -17.56
CA LEU A 90 8.97 -13.25 -17.44
C LEU A 90 9.27 -12.04 -16.55
N THR A 91 9.83 -10.98 -17.16
CA THR A 91 10.06 -9.71 -16.49
C THR A 91 8.74 -8.93 -16.29
N TYR A 92 8.77 -7.89 -15.44
CA TYR A 92 7.64 -6.98 -15.23
C TYR A 92 7.12 -6.41 -16.56
N TYR A 93 8.02 -5.92 -17.41
CA TYR A 93 7.67 -5.32 -18.72
C TYR A 93 7.02 -6.33 -19.66
N LYS A 94 7.50 -7.55 -19.71
CA LYS A 94 6.90 -8.62 -20.54
C LYS A 94 5.50 -8.98 -20.06
N CYS A 95 5.29 -9.07 -18.74
CA CYS A 95 3.93 -9.24 -18.18
C CYS A 95 3.00 -8.11 -18.58
N LYS A 96 3.48 -6.87 -18.47
CA LYS A 96 2.70 -5.68 -18.85
C LYS A 96 2.32 -5.70 -20.33
N ASP A 97 3.24 -6.09 -21.22
CA ASP A 97 2.98 -6.21 -22.65
C ASP A 97 1.93 -7.30 -22.95
N ILE A 98 2.01 -8.44 -22.27
CA ILE A 98 1.03 -9.51 -22.39
C ILE A 98 -0.35 -9.03 -21.96
N LEU A 99 -0.45 -8.38 -20.80
CA LEU A 99 -1.71 -7.80 -20.31
C LEU A 99 -2.28 -6.76 -21.28
N LYS A 100 -1.42 -5.93 -21.87
CA LYS A 100 -1.82 -4.95 -22.90
C LYS A 100 -2.37 -5.63 -24.15
N LYS A 101 -1.71 -6.67 -24.66
CA LYS A 101 -2.16 -7.46 -25.81
C LYS A 101 -3.51 -8.13 -25.58
N LEU A 102 -3.77 -8.58 -24.34
CA LEU A 102 -5.02 -9.21 -23.94
C LEU A 102 -6.13 -8.21 -23.55
N GLY A 103 -5.82 -6.89 -23.49
CA GLY A 103 -6.77 -5.85 -23.10
C GLY A 103 -7.03 -5.75 -21.60
N TYR A 104 -6.23 -6.41 -20.78
CA TYR A 104 -6.36 -6.43 -19.31
C TYR A 104 -5.63 -5.29 -18.61
N ASN A 105 -5.76 -4.06 -19.09
CA ASN A 105 -5.07 -2.88 -18.60
C ASN A 105 -5.34 -2.58 -17.11
N LYS A 106 -6.51 -2.98 -16.60
CA LYS A 106 -6.92 -2.79 -15.20
C LYS A 106 -6.04 -3.57 -14.20
N HIS A 107 -5.29 -4.56 -14.67
CA HIS A 107 -4.48 -5.43 -13.81
C HIS A 107 -2.99 -5.11 -13.83
N TYR A 108 -2.57 -3.94 -14.37
CA TYR A 108 -1.17 -3.55 -14.37
C TYR A 108 -0.57 -3.38 -12.98
N GLU A 109 -1.36 -2.91 -12.03
CA GLU A 109 -0.92 -2.74 -10.64
C GLU A 109 -0.71 -4.08 -9.92
N HIS A 110 -1.33 -5.15 -10.42
CA HIS A 110 -1.32 -6.49 -9.82
C HIS A 110 -0.32 -7.46 -10.50
N ILE A 111 0.63 -6.95 -11.27
CA ILE A 111 1.58 -7.81 -12.02
C ILE A 111 2.36 -8.73 -11.09
N ASN A 112 2.82 -8.28 -9.93
CA ASN A 112 3.56 -9.11 -8.98
C ASN A 112 2.68 -10.21 -8.38
N PHE A 113 1.42 -9.91 -8.09
CA PHE A 113 0.44 -10.92 -7.66
C PHE A 113 0.16 -11.96 -8.76
N ILE A 114 0.02 -11.52 -10.02
CA ILE A 114 -0.14 -12.43 -11.17
C ILE A 114 1.08 -13.32 -11.32
N LYS A 115 2.30 -12.78 -11.18
CA LYS A 115 3.55 -13.55 -11.21
C LYS A 115 3.59 -14.60 -10.11
N ASP A 116 3.14 -14.28 -8.89
CA ASP A 116 3.04 -15.23 -7.79
C ASP A 116 2.09 -16.39 -8.14
N LYS A 117 0.92 -16.09 -8.70
CA LYS A 117 -0.03 -17.10 -9.19
C LYS A 117 0.51 -17.97 -10.32
N LEU A 118 1.48 -17.47 -11.08
CA LEU A 118 2.20 -18.22 -12.11
C LEU A 118 3.39 -19.03 -11.55
N GLY A 119 3.64 -18.96 -10.23
CA GLY A 119 4.73 -19.65 -9.55
C GLY A 119 6.06 -18.90 -9.51
N ILE A 120 6.07 -17.63 -9.89
CA ILE A 120 7.26 -16.76 -9.83
C ILE A 120 7.17 -15.92 -8.56
N LYS A 121 8.00 -16.22 -7.59
CA LYS A 121 7.97 -15.53 -6.29
C LYS A 121 8.32 -14.04 -6.44
N PRO A 122 7.44 -13.14 -5.96
CA PRO A 122 7.74 -11.72 -5.92
C PRO A 122 8.79 -11.40 -4.84
N PRO A 123 9.39 -10.19 -4.89
CA PRO A 123 10.28 -9.74 -3.83
C PRO A 123 9.50 -9.58 -2.51
N VAL A 124 10.07 -10.06 -1.41
CA VAL A 124 9.49 -9.93 -0.07
C VAL A 124 10.43 -9.13 0.81
N PHE A 125 9.90 -8.09 1.44
CA PHE A 125 10.64 -7.33 2.45
C PHE A 125 10.72 -8.11 3.77
N LEU A 126 11.84 -7.98 4.46
CA LEU A 126 11.93 -8.35 5.87
C LEU A 126 11.03 -7.39 6.68
N GLN A 127 10.41 -7.90 7.73
CA GLN A 127 9.49 -7.12 8.58
C GLN A 127 10.15 -5.85 9.15
N GLU A 128 11.44 -5.93 9.47
CA GLU A 128 12.24 -4.79 9.94
C GLU A 128 12.33 -3.69 8.88
N ILE A 129 12.61 -4.05 7.63
CA ILE A 129 12.72 -3.10 6.50
C ILE A 129 11.36 -2.45 6.24
N GLU A 130 10.28 -3.24 6.28
CA GLU A 130 8.93 -2.72 6.08
C GLU A 130 8.56 -1.69 7.16
N SER A 131 8.90 -1.98 8.42
CA SER A 131 8.68 -1.06 9.54
C SER A 131 9.50 0.23 9.39
N ILE A 132 10.75 0.13 8.96
CA ILE A 132 11.61 1.29 8.69
C ILE A 132 11.04 2.12 7.53
N LEU A 133 10.59 1.49 6.45
CA LEU A 133 9.97 2.19 5.31
C LEU A 133 8.72 2.96 5.73
N HIS A 134 7.88 2.38 6.61
CA HIS A 134 6.72 3.09 7.15
C HIS A 134 7.12 4.33 7.94
N ASN A 135 8.10 4.21 8.82
CA ASN A 135 8.57 5.33 9.65
C ASN A 135 9.17 6.44 8.77
N LEU A 136 10.05 6.09 7.84
CA LEU A 136 10.63 7.04 6.89
C LEU A 136 9.55 7.73 6.03
N PHE A 137 8.53 6.97 5.60
CA PHE A 137 7.41 7.55 4.85
C PHE A 137 6.65 8.58 5.68
N MET A 138 6.47 8.37 6.97
CA MET A 138 5.85 9.35 7.86
C MET A 138 6.73 10.58 8.04
N GLU A 139 8.04 10.40 8.20
CA GLU A 139 8.98 11.50 8.36
C GLU A 139 9.04 12.43 7.14
N ILE A 140 8.97 11.91 5.92
CA ILE A 140 8.99 12.75 4.71
C ILE A 140 7.73 13.61 4.51
N GLN A 141 6.63 13.36 5.24
CA GLN A 141 5.40 14.15 5.10
C GLN A 141 5.63 15.61 5.50
N HIS A 142 6.36 15.86 6.57
CA HIS A 142 6.62 17.20 7.08
C HIS A 142 7.48 18.04 6.10
N PRO A 143 8.68 17.60 5.67
CA PRO A 143 9.44 18.33 4.68
C PRO A 143 8.71 18.48 3.33
N TYR A 144 7.93 17.48 2.93
CA TYR A 144 7.10 17.59 1.73
C TYR A 144 6.08 18.73 1.87
N ALA A 145 5.36 18.82 2.99
CA ALA A 145 4.39 19.88 3.22
C ALA A 145 5.04 21.29 3.20
N LYS A 146 6.28 21.40 3.70
CA LYS A 146 7.03 22.67 3.74
C LYS A 146 7.55 23.10 2.36
N HIS A 147 7.97 22.18 1.52
CA HIS A 147 8.65 22.46 0.26
C HIS A 147 7.81 22.18 -1.00
N CYS A 148 6.57 21.69 -0.82
CA CYS A 148 5.69 21.40 -1.94
C CYS A 148 5.30 22.70 -2.65
N PRO A 149 5.45 22.81 -3.99
CA PRO A 149 4.96 23.96 -4.75
C PRO A 149 3.44 24.11 -4.59
N ASN A 150 2.95 25.36 -4.44
CA ASN A 150 1.52 25.64 -4.28
C ASN A 150 0.66 25.17 -5.47
N SER A 151 1.26 25.03 -6.65
CA SER A 151 0.58 24.52 -7.84
C SER A 151 0.36 23.00 -7.85
N ARG A 152 1.00 22.27 -6.92
CA ARG A 152 0.95 20.81 -6.90
C ARG A 152 -0.14 20.32 -5.97
N THR A 153 -1.15 19.65 -6.53
CA THR A 153 -2.28 19.08 -5.78
C THR A 153 -1.96 17.68 -5.24
N ASN A 154 -1.26 16.86 -6.05
CA ASN A 154 -1.02 15.46 -5.73
C ASN A 154 0.34 15.23 -5.07
N PHE A 155 0.40 14.22 -4.21
CA PHE A 155 1.64 13.72 -3.62
C PHE A 155 2.60 13.18 -4.71
N LEU A 156 3.83 12.86 -4.32
CA LEU A 156 4.80 12.21 -5.20
C LEU A 156 4.30 10.82 -5.64
N HIS A 157 4.81 10.34 -6.78
CA HIS A 157 4.52 8.98 -7.21
C HIS A 157 5.06 7.97 -6.19
N TYR A 158 4.23 7.09 -5.67
CA TYR A 158 4.57 6.23 -4.52
C TYR A 158 5.70 5.24 -4.83
N TYR A 159 5.75 4.67 -6.04
CA TYR A 159 6.88 3.82 -6.45
C TYR A 159 8.20 4.60 -6.51
N TYR A 160 8.17 5.87 -6.94
CA TYR A 160 9.35 6.74 -6.88
C TYR A 160 9.80 7.00 -5.44
N VAL A 161 8.86 7.22 -4.53
CA VAL A 161 9.16 7.37 -3.10
C VAL A 161 9.77 6.08 -2.56
N LEU A 162 9.16 4.93 -2.85
CA LEU A 162 9.68 3.62 -2.45
C LEU A 162 11.11 3.41 -2.97
N TYR A 163 11.35 3.69 -4.26
CA TYR A 163 12.69 3.61 -4.86
C TYR A 163 13.71 4.46 -4.09
N LYS A 164 13.38 5.73 -3.80
CA LYS A 164 14.28 6.64 -3.09
C LYS A 164 14.51 6.24 -1.62
N LEU A 165 13.51 5.70 -0.96
CA LEU A 165 13.67 5.17 0.40
C LEU A 165 14.56 3.93 0.44
N LEU A 166 14.42 3.02 -0.51
CA LEU A 166 15.29 1.83 -0.63
C LEU A 166 16.73 2.21 -1.01
N GLU A 167 16.90 3.23 -1.87
CA GLU A 167 18.22 3.79 -2.19
C GLU A 167 18.89 4.36 -0.94
N LEU A 168 18.14 5.10 -0.12
CA LEU A 168 18.61 5.65 1.17
C LEU A 168 19.04 4.54 2.14
N LEU A 169 18.29 3.45 2.20
CA LEU A 169 18.58 2.27 3.02
C LEU A 169 19.69 1.39 2.44
N LYS A 170 20.20 1.68 1.23
CA LYS A 170 21.19 0.89 0.49
C LYS A 170 20.73 -0.54 0.18
N GLU A 171 19.43 -0.77 0.14
CA GLU A 171 18.80 -2.05 -0.19
C GLU A 171 18.68 -2.24 -1.71
N THR A 172 19.84 -2.32 -2.38
CA THR A 172 19.96 -2.35 -3.85
C THR A 172 19.27 -3.55 -4.51
N LYS A 173 19.16 -4.67 -3.79
CA LYS A 173 18.52 -5.92 -4.29
C LYS A 173 17.06 -5.74 -4.72
N TYR A 174 16.37 -4.71 -4.23
CA TYR A 174 14.98 -4.43 -4.58
C TYR A 174 14.82 -3.37 -5.68
N LEU A 175 15.87 -2.57 -5.94
CA LEU A 175 15.80 -1.45 -6.88
C LEU A 175 15.55 -1.89 -8.33
N ASP A 176 16.14 -3.02 -8.74
CA ASP A 176 15.99 -3.57 -10.10
C ASP A 176 14.57 -4.09 -10.39
N GLN A 177 13.71 -4.15 -9.37
CA GLN A 177 12.37 -4.72 -9.44
C GLN A 177 11.26 -3.66 -9.37
N ILE A 178 11.62 -2.39 -9.15
CA ILE A 178 10.75 -1.22 -9.14
C ILE A 178 10.77 -0.53 -10.51
#